data_07c9b3a5cbf12e70f38da3ffb00528ef
#
_entry.id   07c9b3a5cbf12e70f38da3ffb00528ef
#
_cell.length_a   1.000
_cell.length_b   1.000
_cell.length_c   1.000
_cell.angle_alpha   90.00
_cell.angle_beta   90.00
_cell.angle_gamma   90.00
#
_symmetry.space_group_name_H-M   'P 1'
#
loop_
_entity.id
_entity.type
_entity.pdbx_description
1 polymer ?
#
loop_
_entity_poly.entity_id
_entity_poly.type
_entity_poly.pdbx_seq_one_letter_code
_entity_poly.pdbx_strand_id
1 'polypeptide(L)'
;MKKVLAFDMGATSIRGIVGYQENGQFCTKEVMRMSHKIQNKDGRLYWDFNAIAKKVEDTILENPDVSAIGIDTWGVDFGVIDKEGNLLQAPHSYRDEKFAEGREEARALLDEFELFQNSGNQIMTINTVYQLLSLKKFDREIYDKADKILMMPDLLFYLLTGEKIGEESIWSTTGLYDLSKKQVSEHLFEKLKLNKELVPRIVRAGECKGNTKNSRLESLRALSIDVIPVLGHDTASALLMIEDTKDSLFLSCGTWSLIGTSVEDAKVSREVYEKNLTNELSYKSETLFFKNITGLYLLEKYKAELEERLGRKIAFQEITDFVKKEEESTSLLDMDAEVFGREGIAVKKEIDAFLLSRGGTVPKDDFSYFTLIYDSMVEKYREVKEDIEHILGRNFTKLHMIGGGARSEVLAEKIAKKLKVKVKAGPYESSALGNILLLLLQEKEVGSIEEGRKLIYEASEVKDYS
;
A
#
# COMPACT_ATOMS: atom_id res chain seq x y z
N MET A 1 25.44 19.44 0.44
CA MET A 1 24.12 18.96 0.90
C MET A 1 23.99 17.46 0.62
N LYS A 2 23.44 16.70 1.57
CA LYS A 2 23.28 15.26 1.46
C LYS A 2 22.16 14.90 0.48
N LYS A 3 22.42 13.92 -0.38
CA LYS A 3 21.41 13.31 -1.24
C LYS A 3 20.91 12.05 -0.58
N VAL A 4 19.62 11.79 -0.64
CA VAL A 4 19.01 10.56 -0.13
C VAL A 4 18.28 9.83 -1.26
N LEU A 5 18.25 8.50 -1.23
CA LEU A 5 17.60 7.67 -2.23
C LEU A 5 16.43 6.91 -1.59
N ALA A 6 15.23 7.21 -2.05
CA ALA A 6 14.02 6.48 -1.71
C ALA A 6 13.66 5.47 -2.81
N PHE A 7 13.40 4.23 -2.42
CA PHE A 7 12.72 3.24 -3.24
C PHE A 7 11.26 3.16 -2.81
N ASP A 8 10.36 3.58 -3.69
CA ASP A 8 8.91 3.50 -3.54
C ASP A 8 8.40 2.36 -4.43
N MET A 9 7.96 1.29 -3.79
CA MET A 9 7.57 0.05 -4.44
C MET A 9 6.05 -0.17 -4.33
N GLY A 10 5.29 0.40 -5.25
CA GLY A 10 3.86 0.13 -5.34
C GLY A 10 3.57 -1.22 -5.98
N ALA A 11 2.33 -1.69 -5.88
CA ALA A 11 1.90 -3.01 -6.36
C ALA A 11 2.02 -3.25 -7.88
N THR A 12 2.22 -2.22 -8.69
CA THR A 12 2.33 -2.31 -10.16
C THR A 12 3.64 -1.78 -10.72
N SER A 13 4.34 -0.91 -9.97
CA SER A 13 5.59 -0.29 -10.41
C SER A 13 6.48 0.08 -9.24
N ILE A 14 7.77 0.02 -9.45
CA ILE A 14 8.82 0.46 -8.52
C ILE A 14 9.48 1.72 -9.07
N ARG A 15 9.80 2.65 -8.18
CA ARG A 15 10.56 3.87 -8.48
C ARG A 15 11.72 4.04 -7.52
N GLY A 16 12.83 4.54 -8.04
CA GLY A 16 13.95 5.07 -7.26
C GLY A 16 14.01 6.58 -7.45
N ILE A 17 13.93 7.35 -6.37
CA ILE A 17 13.89 8.81 -6.41
C ILE A 17 14.97 9.34 -5.47
N VAL A 18 15.89 10.14 -6.03
CA VAL A 18 16.87 10.89 -5.25
C VAL A 18 16.26 12.22 -4.83
N GLY A 19 16.24 12.47 -3.52
CA GLY A 19 15.82 13.73 -2.92
C GLY A 19 17.03 14.50 -2.37
N TYR A 20 17.05 15.81 -2.58
CA TYR A 20 18.12 16.70 -2.11
C TYR A 20 17.63 18.15 -2.08
N GLN A 21 18.40 19.04 -1.44
CA GLN A 21 18.16 20.47 -1.58
C GLN A 21 19.27 21.07 -2.45
N GLU A 22 18.91 22.02 -3.30
CA GLU A 22 19.82 22.81 -4.10
C GLU A 22 19.41 24.29 -4.01
N ASN A 23 20.37 25.16 -3.63
CA ASN A 23 20.11 26.61 -3.43
C ASN A 23 18.92 26.91 -2.48
N GLY A 24 18.74 26.08 -1.44
CA GLY A 24 17.62 26.22 -0.48
C GLY A 24 16.27 25.70 -0.97
N GLN A 25 16.19 25.16 -2.19
CA GLN A 25 15.00 24.56 -2.75
C GLN A 25 15.09 23.03 -2.72
N PHE A 26 13.98 22.40 -2.40
CA PHE A 26 13.87 20.93 -2.48
C PHE A 26 13.77 20.51 -3.96
N CYS A 27 14.54 19.48 -4.30
CA CYS A 27 14.59 18.88 -5.62
C CYS A 27 14.47 17.37 -5.54
N THR A 28 13.85 16.78 -6.56
CA THR A 28 13.82 15.32 -6.74
C THR A 28 14.28 14.96 -8.14
N LYS A 29 14.88 13.78 -8.26
CA LYS A 29 15.25 13.17 -9.53
C LYS A 29 14.85 11.70 -9.53
N GLU A 30 13.93 11.31 -10.42
CA GLU A 30 13.67 9.89 -10.67
C GLU A 30 14.89 9.29 -11.37
N VAL A 31 15.51 8.31 -10.74
CA VAL A 31 16.72 7.62 -11.23
C VAL A 31 16.42 6.18 -11.67
N MET A 32 15.25 5.66 -11.31
CA MET A 32 14.82 4.32 -11.69
C MET A 32 13.31 4.22 -11.76
N ARG A 33 12.82 3.49 -12.76
CA ARG A 33 11.42 3.01 -12.85
C ARG A 33 11.41 1.61 -13.46
N MET A 34 10.64 0.71 -12.85
CA MET A 34 10.38 -0.60 -13.44
C MET A 34 8.94 -1.06 -13.12
N SER A 35 8.34 -1.84 -14.02
CA SER A 35 7.07 -2.51 -13.78
C SER A 35 7.29 -3.88 -13.18
N HIS A 36 6.43 -4.29 -12.25
CA HIS A 36 6.46 -5.63 -11.67
C HIS A 36 6.03 -6.69 -12.69
N LYS A 37 6.61 -7.88 -12.52
CA LYS A 37 6.14 -9.10 -13.17
C LYS A 37 5.83 -10.14 -12.10
N ILE A 38 4.60 -10.62 -12.13
CA ILE A 38 4.19 -11.78 -11.35
C ILE A 38 4.53 -13.02 -12.19
N GLN A 39 5.22 -13.97 -11.57
CA GLN A 39 5.57 -15.26 -12.16
C GLN A 39 4.57 -16.30 -11.70
N ASN A 40 3.99 -17.05 -12.65
CA ASN A 40 3.18 -18.23 -12.33
C ASN A 40 4.09 -19.46 -12.40
N LYS A 41 4.21 -20.19 -11.28
CA LYS A 41 4.93 -21.46 -11.19
C LYS A 41 4.00 -22.50 -10.58
N ASP A 42 3.59 -23.47 -11.34
CA ASP A 42 2.70 -24.57 -10.91
C ASP A 42 1.39 -24.09 -10.27
N GLY A 43 0.83 -23.01 -10.81
CA GLY A 43 -0.43 -22.42 -10.33
C GLY A 43 -0.28 -21.51 -9.10
N ARG A 44 0.96 -21.27 -8.61
CA ARG A 44 1.26 -20.33 -7.54
C ARG A 44 1.85 -19.05 -8.13
N LEU A 45 1.53 -17.92 -7.51
CA LEU A 45 1.96 -16.61 -7.95
C LEU A 45 3.10 -16.08 -7.08
N TYR A 46 4.19 -15.67 -7.73
CA TYR A 46 5.39 -15.15 -7.07
C TYR A 46 5.79 -13.80 -7.64
N TRP A 47 6.38 -12.96 -6.80
CA TRP A 47 7.11 -11.78 -7.27
C TRP A 47 8.44 -12.18 -7.90
N ASP A 48 8.85 -11.48 -8.96
CA ASP A 48 10.22 -11.63 -9.51
C ASP A 48 11.21 -10.88 -8.61
N PHE A 49 11.41 -11.41 -7.40
CA PHE A 49 12.24 -10.78 -6.37
C PHE A 49 13.69 -10.60 -6.83
N ASN A 50 14.23 -11.53 -7.60
CA ASN A 50 15.60 -11.42 -8.13
C ASN A 50 15.74 -10.22 -9.07
N ALA A 51 14.76 -9.96 -9.93
CA ALA A 51 14.77 -8.78 -10.79
C ALA A 51 14.62 -7.49 -9.97
N ILE A 52 13.79 -7.49 -8.92
CA ILE A 52 13.64 -6.36 -8.00
C ILE A 52 14.97 -6.07 -7.29
N ALA A 53 15.55 -7.08 -6.64
CA ALA A 53 16.81 -6.95 -5.91
C ALA A 53 17.96 -6.48 -6.81
N LYS A 54 18.06 -7.05 -8.03
CA LYS A 54 19.07 -6.63 -9.00
C LYS A 54 18.89 -5.17 -9.43
N LYS A 55 17.65 -4.75 -9.66
CA LYS A 55 17.40 -3.36 -10.06
C LYS A 55 17.67 -2.36 -8.94
N VAL A 56 17.41 -2.73 -7.68
CA VAL A 56 17.79 -1.95 -6.49
C VAL A 56 19.32 -1.84 -6.42
N GLU A 57 20.03 -2.96 -6.53
CA GLU A 57 21.51 -3.02 -6.56
C GLU A 57 22.10 -2.09 -7.62
N ASP A 58 21.66 -2.23 -8.87
CA ASP A 58 22.15 -1.43 -9.99
C ASP A 58 21.91 0.07 -9.77
N THR A 59 20.72 0.42 -9.28
CA THR A 59 20.36 1.82 -8.99
C THR A 59 21.27 2.43 -7.91
N ILE A 60 21.60 1.66 -6.87
CA ILE A 60 22.54 2.12 -5.82
C ILE A 60 23.94 2.33 -6.39
N LEU A 61 24.41 1.39 -7.21
CA LEU A 61 25.73 1.49 -7.89
C LEU A 61 25.83 2.69 -8.84
N GLU A 62 24.71 3.03 -9.49
CA GLU A 62 24.63 4.21 -10.38
C GLU A 62 24.52 5.54 -9.61
N ASN A 63 24.21 5.51 -8.29
CA ASN A 63 24.07 6.69 -7.45
C ASN A 63 24.91 6.58 -6.15
N PRO A 64 26.23 6.41 -6.27
CA PRO A 64 27.11 6.13 -5.12
C PRO A 64 27.32 7.33 -4.18
N ASP A 65 26.84 8.51 -4.56
CA ASP A 65 26.99 9.77 -3.81
C ASP A 65 25.80 10.05 -2.86
N VAL A 66 24.82 9.13 -2.75
CA VAL A 66 23.77 9.25 -1.76
C VAL A 66 24.27 8.89 -0.35
N SER A 67 23.80 9.60 0.66
CA SER A 67 24.20 9.38 2.05
C SER A 67 23.34 8.32 2.75
N ALA A 68 22.08 8.21 2.36
CA ALA A 68 21.13 7.27 2.96
C ALA A 68 20.14 6.71 1.94
N ILE A 69 19.66 5.50 2.24
CA ILE A 69 18.66 4.75 1.46
C ILE A 69 17.49 4.41 2.37
N GLY A 70 16.26 4.58 1.88
CA GLY A 70 15.01 4.11 2.49
C GLY A 70 14.17 3.33 1.49
N ILE A 71 13.38 2.38 2.00
CA ILE A 71 12.55 1.50 1.17
C ILE A 71 11.16 1.41 1.78
N ASP A 72 10.15 1.73 1.01
CA ASP A 72 8.74 1.42 1.31
C ASP A 72 8.16 0.55 0.20
N THR A 73 7.17 -0.28 0.58
CA THR A 73 6.53 -1.22 -0.35
C THR A 73 5.02 -1.33 -0.08
N TRP A 74 4.34 -2.09 -0.95
CA TRP A 74 2.99 -2.58 -0.65
C TRP A 74 3.01 -3.49 0.60
N GLY A 75 1.85 -3.59 1.28
CA GLY A 75 1.67 -4.39 2.48
C GLY A 75 1.60 -5.90 2.25
N VAL A 76 1.49 -6.64 3.32
CA VAL A 76 1.11 -8.05 3.51
C VAL A 76 2.07 -9.13 3.00
N ASP A 77 2.91 -8.88 1.98
CA ASP A 77 3.79 -9.89 1.40
C ASP A 77 5.14 -9.98 2.11
N PHE A 78 5.71 -11.17 2.14
CA PHE A 78 6.96 -11.46 2.86
C PHE A 78 7.83 -12.50 2.16
N GLY A 79 9.12 -12.47 2.46
CA GLY A 79 10.07 -13.54 2.15
C GLY A 79 10.42 -14.37 3.37
N VAL A 80 10.83 -15.61 3.14
CA VAL A 80 11.23 -16.58 4.19
C VAL A 80 12.72 -16.84 4.08
N ILE A 81 13.47 -16.62 5.16
CA ILE A 81 14.91 -16.86 5.22
C ILE A 81 15.25 -17.98 6.20
N ASP A 82 16.28 -18.75 5.90
CA ASP A 82 16.82 -19.79 6.76
C ASP A 82 17.81 -19.23 7.82
N LYS A 83 18.36 -20.12 8.63
CA LYS A 83 19.35 -19.78 9.66
C LYS A 83 20.67 -19.26 9.08
N GLU A 84 21.03 -19.73 7.90
CA GLU A 84 22.20 -19.30 7.13
C GLU A 84 21.98 -17.95 6.45
N GLY A 85 20.72 -17.48 6.44
CA GLY A 85 20.31 -16.21 5.87
C GLY A 85 20.01 -16.27 4.38
N ASN A 86 19.76 -17.44 3.82
CA ASN A 86 19.34 -17.60 2.45
C ASN A 86 17.84 -17.44 2.30
N LEU A 87 17.40 -16.80 1.24
CA LEU A 87 15.98 -16.75 0.85
C LEU A 87 15.57 -18.14 0.36
N LEU A 88 14.63 -18.78 1.04
CA LEU A 88 14.21 -20.15 0.75
C LEU A 88 13.41 -20.30 -0.54
N GLN A 89 12.65 -19.27 -0.89
CA GLN A 89 11.90 -19.15 -2.15
C GLN A 89 11.58 -17.69 -2.45
N ALA A 90 11.23 -17.39 -3.70
CA ALA A 90 10.72 -16.06 -4.04
C ALA A 90 9.46 -15.77 -3.23
N PRO A 91 9.25 -14.51 -2.76
CA PRO A 91 8.02 -14.11 -2.08
C PRO A 91 6.80 -14.38 -2.94
N HIS A 92 5.75 -14.93 -2.32
CA HIS A 92 4.45 -15.05 -2.98
C HIS A 92 3.85 -13.66 -3.24
N SER A 93 3.08 -13.55 -4.32
CA SER A 93 2.24 -12.37 -4.52
C SER A 93 0.93 -12.53 -3.77
N TYR A 94 0.46 -11.48 -3.10
CA TYR A 94 -0.84 -11.44 -2.42
C TYR A 94 -2.04 -11.78 -3.34
N ARG A 95 -1.81 -11.82 -4.65
CA ARG A 95 -2.82 -12.22 -5.66
C ARG A 95 -2.94 -13.74 -5.81
N ASP A 96 -2.18 -14.53 -5.08
CA ASP A 96 -2.24 -16.01 -5.11
C ASP A 96 -3.56 -16.50 -4.50
N GLU A 97 -4.38 -17.17 -5.30
CA GLU A 97 -5.70 -17.68 -4.89
C GLU A 97 -5.63 -18.74 -3.77
N LYS A 98 -4.47 -19.38 -3.57
CA LYS A 98 -4.27 -20.39 -2.52
C LYS A 98 -4.35 -19.81 -1.09
N PHE A 99 -4.28 -18.51 -0.94
CA PHE A 99 -4.46 -17.88 0.38
C PHE A 99 -5.90 -18.00 0.90
N ALA A 100 -6.89 -18.24 0.04
CA ALA A 100 -8.24 -18.61 0.46
C ALA A 100 -8.24 -19.88 1.32
N GLU A 101 -7.38 -20.86 1.03
CA GLU A 101 -7.26 -22.07 1.84
C GLU A 101 -6.58 -21.78 3.20
N GLY A 102 -5.65 -20.84 3.25
CA GLY A 102 -5.09 -20.35 4.52
C GLY A 102 -6.13 -19.64 5.39
N ARG A 103 -7.06 -18.91 4.76
CA ARG A 103 -8.20 -18.30 5.46
C ARG A 103 -9.15 -19.36 6.04
N GLU A 104 -9.44 -20.42 5.30
CA GLU A 104 -10.26 -21.55 5.82
C GLU A 104 -9.55 -22.27 6.98
N GLU A 105 -8.23 -22.46 6.92
CA GLU A 105 -7.44 -22.97 8.05
C GLU A 105 -7.57 -22.05 9.29
N ALA A 106 -7.50 -20.73 9.12
CA ALA A 106 -7.68 -19.79 10.21
C ALA A 106 -9.07 -19.93 10.82
N ARG A 107 -10.14 -19.97 10.01
CA ARG A 107 -11.54 -20.12 10.44
C ARG A 107 -11.80 -21.42 11.21
N ALA A 108 -11.07 -22.50 10.89
CA ALA A 108 -11.16 -23.75 11.62
C ALA A 108 -10.55 -23.68 13.01
N LEU A 109 -9.67 -22.70 13.28
CA LEU A 109 -8.95 -22.54 14.54
C LEU A 109 -9.45 -21.37 15.39
N LEU A 110 -9.98 -20.33 14.76
CA LEU A 110 -10.32 -19.06 15.39
C LEU A 110 -11.47 -18.37 14.64
N ASP A 111 -12.42 -17.80 15.38
CA ASP A 111 -13.47 -16.95 14.81
C ASP A 111 -12.88 -15.68 14.17
N GLU A 112 -13.37 -15.26 13.01
CA GLU A 112 -12.81 -14.09 12.30
C GLU A 112 -12.98 -12.78 13.10
N PHE A 113 -14.02 -12.66 13.90
CA PHE A 113 -14.15 -11.49 14.76
C PHE A 113 -13.13 -11.51 15.91
N GLU A 114 -12.82 -12.69 16.47
CA GLU A 114 -11.73 -12.83 17.47
C GLU A 114 -10.36 -12.50 16.83
N LEU A 115 -10.12 -12.92 15.58
CA LEU A 115 -8.93 -12.51 14.83
C LEU A 115 -8.89 -10.99 14.68
N PHE A 116 -10.00 -10.38 14.24
CA PHE A 116 -10.12 -8.93 14.10
C PHE A 116 -9.89 -8.20 15.44
N GLN A 117 -10.50 -8.66 16.54
CA GLN A 117 -10.34 -8.05 17.86
C GLN A 117 -8.88 -8.02 18.33
N ASN A 118 -8.08 -9.02 17.94
CA ASN A 118 -6.69 -9.18 18.35
C ASN A 118 -5.67 -8.64 17.33
N SER A 119 -6.09 -8.32 16.11
CA SER A 119 -5.23 -7.68 15.10
C SER A 119 -5.65 -6.23 14.85
N GLY A 120 -6.95 -5.97 14.69
CA GLY A 120 -7.49 -4.68 14.27
C GLY A 120 -7.53 -4.49 12.76
N ASN A 121 -7.03 -5.46 11.97
CA ASN A 121 -6.96 -5.36 10.53
C ASN A 121 -8.25 -5.81 9.84
N GLN A 122 -8.61 -5.12 8.75
CA GLN A 122 -9.65 -5.56 7.81
C GLN A 122 -9.44 -7.01 7.39
N ILE A 123 -10.50 -7.81 7.40
CA ILE A 123 -10.43 -9.22 7.01
C ILE A 123 -10.41 -9.30 5.48
N MET A 124 -9.26 -9.64 4.94
CA MET A 124 -9.04 -9.81 3.51
C MET A 124 -8.20 -11.08 3.27
N THR A 125 -8.53 -11.86 2.27
CA THR A 125 -7.83 -13.12 1.92
C THR A 125 -6.33 -12.93 1.71
N ILE A 126 -5.91 -11.72 1.36
CA ILE A 126 -4.52 -11.35 1.11
C ILE A 126 -3.67 -11.15 2.38
N ASN A 127 -4.27 -11.07 3.59
CA ASN A 127 -3.53 -10.78 4.81
C ASN A 127 -2.43 -11.82 5.08
N THR A 128 -1.29 -11.36 5.59
CA THR A 128 -0.10 -12.19 5.88
C THR A 128 -0.41 -13.41 6.73
N VAL A 129 -1.33 -13.29 7.69
CA VAL A 129 -1.78 -14.41 8.54
C VAL A 129 -2.28 -15.59 7.71
N TYR A 130 -3.03 -15.35 6.64
CA TYR A 130 -3.53 -16.40 5.76
C TYR A 130 -2.47 -16.90 4.79
N GLN A 131 -1.58 -16.02 4.33
CA GLN A 131 -0.42 -16.41 3.53
C GLN A 131 0.49 -17.35 4.32
N LEU A 132 0.75 -17.05 5.62
CA LEU A 132 1.60 -17.88 6.48
C LEU A 132 0.96 -19.23 6.80
N LEU A 133 -0.36 -19.30 6.99
CA LEU A 133 -1.09 -20.56 7.13
C LEU A 133 -1.07 -21.38 5.84
N SER A 134 -1.22 -20.74 4.68
CA SER A 134 -1.08 -21.36 3.37
C SER A 134 0.33 -21.93 3.17
N LEU A 135 1.38 -21.17 3.51
CA LEU A 135 2.77 -21.63 3.47
C LEU A 135 2.96 -22.88 4.36
N LYS A 136 2.46 -22.82 5.59
CA LYS A 136 2.54 -23.96 6.54
C LYS A 136 1.83 -25.21 6.02
N LYS A 137 0.74 -25.04 5.26
CA LYS A 137 -0.07 -26.14 4.71
C LYS A 137 0.56 -26.75 3.46
N PHE A 138 0.97 -25.93 2.51
CA PHE A 138 1.37 -26.36 1.17
C PHE A 138 2.89 -26.45 0.97
N ASP A 139 3.64 -25.63 1.67
CA ASP A 139 5.10 -25.52 1.57
C ASP A 139 5.76 -25.84 2.90
N ARG A 140 5.32 -26.96 3.52
CA ARG A 140 5.71 -27.36 4.88
C ARG A 140 7.22 -27.42 5.08
N GLU A 141 7.97 -27.87 4.11
CA GLU A 141 9.42 -27.94 4.15
C GLU A 141 10.06 -26.56 4.28
N ILE A 142 9.52 -25.56 3.55
CA ILE A 142 9.95 -24.15 3.63
C ILE A 142 9.62 -23.60 5.03
N TYR A 143 8.39 -23.84 5.50
CA TYR A 143 7.97 -23.37 6.82
C TYR A 143 8.83 -23.93 7.96
N ASP A 144 9.17 -25.23 7.91
CA ASP A 144 9.96 -25.89 8.96
C ASP A 144 11.45 -25.50 8.92
N LYS A 145 12.00 -25.09 7.76
CA LYS A 145 13.37 -24.57 7.62
C LYS A 145 13.48 -23.07 7.93
N ALA A 146 12.36 -22.38 8.04
CA ALA A 146 12.34 -20.93 8.25
C ALA A 146 13.00 -20.53 9.58
N ASP A 147 13.85 -19.52 9.54
CA ASP A 147 14.36 -18.80 10.71
C ASP A 147 13.53 -17.54 10.95
N LYS A 148 13.33 -16.72 9.90
CA LYS A 148 12.54 -15.49 9.96
C LYS A 148 11.67 -15.32 8.71
N ILE A 149 10.52 -14.69 8.91
CA ILE A 149 9.78 -14.02 7.84
C ILE A 149 10.15 -12.54 7.85
N LEU A 150 10.41 -11.97 6.70
CA LEU A 150 10.73 -10.56 6.52
C LEU A 150 9.73 -9.97 5.51
N MET A 151 8.99 -8.94 5.93
CA MET A 151 8.10 -8.23 5.01
C MET A 151 8.91 -7.65 3.85
N MET A 152 8.29 -7.33 2.74
CA MET A 152 9.03 -6.94 1.52
C MET A 152 10.07 -5.84 1.74
N PRO A 153 9.79 -4.72 2.45
CA PRO A 153 10.82 -3.70 2.71
C PRO A 153 11.90 -4.21 3.67
N ASP A 154 11.53 -5.05 4.66
CA ASP A 154 12.44 -5.64 5.63
C ASP A 154 13.40 -6.65 4.95
N LEU A 155 12.90 -7.41 3.96
CA LEU A 155 13.70 -8.34 3.17
C LEU A 155 14.76 -7.60 2.34
N LEU A 156 14.39 -6.47 1.75
CA LEU A 156 15.33 -5.61 1.03
C LEU A 156 16.31 -4.93 1.97
N PHE A 157 15.84 -4.44 3.12
CA PHE A 157 16.70 -3.93 4.18
C PHE A 157 17.74 -4.98 4.60
N TYR A 158 17.30 -6.23 4.80
CA TYR A 158 18.18 -7.35 5.11
C TYR A 158 19.23 -7.60 4.01
N LEU A 159 18.84 -7.57 2.74
CA LEU A 159 19.79 -7.71 1.63
C LEU A 159 20.86 -6.62 1.65
N LEU A 160 20.45 -5.38 1.95
CA LEU A 160 21.35 -4.22 1.94
C LEU A 160 22.23 -4.10 3.19
N THR A 161 21.86 -4.74 4.32
CA THR A 161 22.52 -4.52 5.63
C THR A 161 22.96 -5.79 6.33
N GLY A 162 22.42 -6.95 5.98
CA GLY A 162 22.56 -8.20 6.73
C GLY A 162 21.77 -8.29 8.03
N GLU A 163 21.01 -7.26 8.40
CA GLU A 163 20.26 -7.21 9.66
C GLU A 163 18.80 -7.66 9.49
N LYS A 164 18.36 -8.57 10.37
CA LYS A 164 17.00 -9.15 10.38
C LYS A 164 16.10 -8.32 11.31
N ILE A 165 15.44 -7.31 10.77
CA ILE A 165 14.47 -6.48 11.48
C ILE A 165 13.10 -6.53 10.79
N GLY A 166 12.05 -6.07 11.49
CA GLY A 166 10.74 -5.78 10.95
C GLY A 166 10.35 -4.34 11.28
N GLU A 167 9.94 -3.54 10.31
CA GLU A 167 9.49 -2.18 10.59
C GLU A 167 8.01 -2.17 10.97
N GLU A 168 7.65 -1.40 12.01
CA GLU A 168 6.35 -1.45 12.68
C GLU A 168 5.16 -1.18 11.74
N SER A 169 5.26 -0.19 10.82
CA SER A 169 4.13 0.16 9.94
C SER A 169 3.78 -0.97 8.97
N ILE A 170 4.78 -1.62 8.37
CA ILE A 170 4.53 -2.77 7.48
C ILE A 170 4.06 -3.99 8.27
N TRP A 171 4.60 -4.25 9.47
CA TRP A 171 4.14 -5.34 10.33
C TRP A 171 2.71 -5.15 10.81
N SER A 172 2.25 -3.91 10.94
CA SER A 172 0.86 -3.60 11.30
C SER A 172 -0.16 -4.04 10.25
N THR A 173 0.25 -4.38 9.02
CA THR A 173 -0.63 -4.87 7.94
C THR A 173 -0.88 -6.38 7.99
N THR A 174 -0.15 -7.11 8.84
CA THR A 174 -0.01 -8.57 8.75
C THR A 174 -1.23 -9.38 9.21
N GLY A 175 -2.12 -8.80 10.01
CA GLY A 175 -3.14 -9.55 10.73
C GLY A 175 -2.57 -10.38 11.90
N LEU A 176 -1.30 -10.17 12.26
CA LEU A 176 -0.59 -10.84 13.37
C LEU A 176 -0.04 -9.85 14.41
N TYR A 177 -0.33 -8.57 14.24
CA TYR A 177 0.07 -7.47 15.11
C TYR A 177 -1.14 -6.97 15.89
N ASP A 178 -1.07 -6.91 17.23
CA ASP A 178 -2.12 -6.36 18.08
C ASP A 178 -2.02 -4.83 18.07
N LEU A 179 -2.86 -4.20 17.27
CA LEU A 179 -2.84 -2.75 17.06
C LEU A 179 -3.29 -1.94 18.28
N SER A 180 -4.07 -2.57 19.17
CA SER A 180 -4.45 -1.93 20.44
C SER A 180 -3.29 -1.89 21.43
N LYS A 181 -2.45 -2.94 21.44
CA LYS A 181 -1.26 -3.02 22.31
C LYS A 181 0.03 -2.57 21.61
N LYS A 182 -0.02 -2.35 20.28
CA LYS A 182 1.13 -1.98 19.45
C LYS A 182 2.30 -2.97 19.59
N GLN A 183 1.99 -4.25 19.44
CA GLN A 183 2.95 -5.35 19.53
C GLN A 183 2.49 -6.58 18.76
N VAL A 184 3.40 -7.51 18.50
CA VAL A 184 3.06 -8.81 17.91
C VAL A 184 2.07 -9.56 18.82
N SER A 185 0.99 -10.10 18.25
CA SER A 185 -0.07 -10.76 19.01
C SER A 185 0.31 -12.20 19.38
N GLU A 186 0.79 -12.42 20.61
CA GLU A 186 1.06 -13.77 21.12
C GLU A 186 -0.16 -14.67 21.05
N HIS A 187 -1.33 -14.11 21.37
CA HIS A 187 -2.60 -14.82 21.34
C HIS A 187 -2.90 -15.42 19.94
N LEU A 188 -2.71 -14.63 18.87
CA LEU A 188 -2.95 -15.10 17.50
C LEU A 188 -1.95 -16.17 17.08
N PHE A 189 -0.67 -16.01 17.41
CA PHE A 189 0.33 -17.05 17.13
C PHE A 189 0.01 -18.37 17.82
N GLU A 190 -0.41 -18.32 19.08
CA GLU A 190 -0.81 -19.51 19.85
C GLU A 190 -2.06 -20.18 19.27
N LYS A 191 -3.15 -19.43 19.07
CA LYS A 191 -4.44 -19.93 18.57
C LYS A 191 -4.32 -20.53 17.17
N LEU A 192 -3.58 -19.87 16.27
CA LEU A 192 -3.36 -20.31 14.90
C LEU A 192 -2.22 -21.36 14.80
N LYS A 193 -1.60 -21.71 15.94
CA LYS A 193 -0.50 -22.67 16.01
C LYS A 193 0.66 -22.29 15.07
N LEU A 194 0.94 -21.00 14.95
CA LEU A 194 2.05 -20.46 14.19
C LEU A 194 3.30 -20.35 15.06
N ASN A 195 4.48 -20.47 14.46
CA ASN A 195 5.75 -20.31 15.17
C ASN A 195 6.08 -18.83 15.36
N LYS A 196 6.04 -18.32 16.59
CA LYS A 196 6.36 -16.92 16.91
C LYS A 196 7.84 -16.57 16.70
N GLU A 197 8.74 -17.55 16.76
CA GLU A 197 10.17 -17.33 16.50
C GLU A 197 10.46 -16.86 15.06
N LEU A 198 9.50 -17.01 14.15
CA LEU A 198 9.60 -16.48 12.79
C LEU A 198 9.56 -14.94 12.73
N VAL A 199 9.10 -14.28 13.79
CA VAL A 199 9.03 -12.82 13.86
C VAL A 199 10.43 -12.26 14.13
N PRO A 200 10.90 -11.27 13.33
CA PRO A 200 12.15 -10.57 13.62
C PRO A 200 11.97 -9.57 14.78
N ARG A 201 13.06 -8.90 15.18
CA ARG A 201 12.96 -7.76 16.09
C ARG A 201 12.21 -6.62 15.41
N ILE A 202 11.09 -6.20 15.99
CA ILE A 202 10.30 -5.06 15.47
C ILE A 202 10.96 -3.75 15.89
N VAL A 203 11.04 -2.80 14.95
CA VAL A 203 11.59 -1.45 15.14
C VAL A 203 10.64 -0.41 14.55
N ARG A 204 10.73 0.82 15.02
CA ARG A 204 10.03 1.96 14.43
C ARG A 204 10.86 2.60 13.32
N ALA A 205 10.20 3.30 12.42
CA ALA A 205 10.85 4.07 11.40
C ALA A 205 11.90 5.04 12.00
N GLY A 206 13.13 4.97 11.50
CA GLY A 206 14.26 5.78 11.98
C GLY A 206 14.87 5.35 13.31
N GLU A 207 14.41 4.29 13.97
CA GLU A 207 14.92 3.85 15.29
C GLU A 207 16.33 3.24 15.20
N CYS A 208 16.70 2.67 14.08
CA CYS A 208 18.02 2.11 13.85
C CYS A 208 18.55 2.46 12.47
N LYS A 209 19.81 2.13 12.23
CA LYS A 209 20.49 2.26 10.93
C LYS A 209 21.26 1.00 10.64
N GLY A 210 21.10 0.47 9.42
CA GLY A 210 22.04 -0.47 8.83
C GLY A 210 23.04 0.24 7.90
N ASN A 211 23.97 -0.49 7.32
CA ASN A 211 24.93 0.08 6.39
C ASN A 211 25.30 -0.93 5.30
N THR A 212 25.45 -0.48 4.06
CA THR A 212 25.75 -1.33 2.90
C THR A 212 27.10 -2.06 2.99
N LYS A 213 28.02 -1.62 3.86
CA LYS A 213 29.28 -2.37 4.14
C LYS A 213 29.05 -3.79 4.63
N ASN A 214 27.88 -4.04 5.25
CA ASN A 214 27.45 -5.36 5.74
C ASN A 214 26.48 -6.06 4.77
N SER A 215 26.30 -5.52 3.56
CA SER A 215 25.36 -6.02 2.57
C SER A 215 25.57 -7.49 2.23
N ARG A 216 24.49 -8.21 2.01
CA ARG A 216 24.50 -9.54 1.40
C ARG A 216 24.91 -9.46 -0.08
N LEU A 217 24.75 -8.29 -0.71
CA LEU A 217 25.19 -7.99 -2.07
C LEU A 217 26.63 -7.44 -2.02
N GLU A 218 27.57 -8.25 -2.48
CA GLU A 218 29.02 -8.01 -2.36
C GLU A 218 29.46 -6.70 -3.03
N SER A 219 28.86 -6.39 -4.18
CA SER A 219 29.09 -5.17 -4.97
C SER A 219 28.85 -3.86 -4.20
N LEU A 220 27.95 -3.87 -3.21
CA LEU A 220 27.59 -2.67 -2.45
C LEU A 220 28.48 -2.40 -1.24
N ARG A 221 29.27 -3.38 -0.80
CA ARG A 221 30.03 -3.28 0.46
C ARG A 221 31.06 -2.14 0.47
N ALA A 222 31.58 -1.78 -0.69
CA ALA A 222 32.56 -0.69 -0.81
C ALA A 222 31.96 0.71 -0.69
N LEU A 223 30.65 0.86 -0.86
CA LEU A 223 29.98 2.17 -0.87
C LEU A 223 29.77 2.75 0.54
N SER A 224 29.55 1.91 1.54
CA SER A 224 29.32 2.33 2.95
C SER A 224 28.19 3.36 3.13
N ILE A 225 27.05 3.16 2.44
CA ILE A 225 25.88 4.02 2.51
C ILE A 225 24.98 3.56 3.68
N ASP A 226 24.42 4.51 4.45
CA ASP A 226 23.45 4.20 5.49
C ASP A 226 22.14 3.70 4.88
N VAL A 227 21.53 2.68 5.47
CA VAL A 227 20.19 2.19 5.12
C VAL A 227 19.31 2.38 6.35
N ILE A 228 18.23 3.12 6.21
CA ILE A 228 17.36 3.54 7.31
C ILE A 228 15.99 2.89 7.12
N PRO A 229 15.49 2.13 8.11
CA PRO A 229 14.10 1.68 8.07
C PRO A 229 13.20 2.92 8.15
N VAL A 230 12.56 3.24 7.04
CA VAL A 230 11.52 4.29 6.94
C VAL A 230 10.16 3.64 7.22
N LEU A 231 9.05 4.36 7.06
CA LEU A 231 7.72 3.74 7.10
C LEU A 231 7.64 2.73 5.94
N GLY A 232 7.71 1.45 6.28
CA GLY A 232 7.83 0.36 5.31
C GLY A 232 6.57 0.14 4.47
N HIS A 233 5.39 0.53 4.96
CA HIS A 233 4.15 0.53 4.20
C HIS A 233 4.00 1.83 3.39
N ASP A 234 3.89 1.71 2.06
CA ASP A 234 3.80 2.84 1.11
C ASP A 234 2.70 3.86 1.49
N THR A 235 1.55 3.37 1.96
CA THR A 235 0.47 4.22 2.46
C THR A 235 0.86 5.00 3.70
N ALA A 236 1.48 4.37 4.69
CA ALA A 236 1.95 5.06 5.89
C ALA A 236 2.99 6.13 5.54
N SER A 237 3.89 5.81 4.61
CA SER A 237 4.86 6.74 4.05
C SER A 237 4.19 7.93 3.37
N ALA A 238 3.19 7.67 2.51
CA ALA A 238 2.45 8.72 1.81
C ALA A 238 1.70 9.65 2.75
N LEU A 239 1.09 9.11 3.81
CA LEU A 239 0.33 9.87 4.79
C LEU A 239 1.20 10.78 5.67
N LEU A 240 2.51 10.51 5.76
CA LEU A 240 3.45 11.42 6.41
C LEU A 240 3.45 12.81 5.76
N MET A 241 3.06 12.90 4.50
CA MET A 241 2.94 14.18 3.78
C MET A 241 1.69 14.98 4.14
N ILE A 242 0.73 14.43 4.88
CA ILE A 242 -0.51 15.13 5.28
C ILE A 242 -0.33 15.76 6.66
N GLU A 243 -0.64 17.06 6.78
CA GLU A 243 -0.48 17.81 8.05
C GLU A 243 -1.53 17.45 9.09
N ASP A 244 -2.74 17.20 8.65
CA ASP A 244 -3.96 17.28 9.47
C ASP A 244 -4.74 15.97 9.40
N THR A 245 -4.02 14.85 9.59
CA THR A 245 -4.59 13.50 9.46
C THR A 245 -5.70 13.21 10.46
N LYS A 246 -5.74 13.92 11.61
CA LYS A 246 -6.77 13.73 12.64
C LYS A 246 -8.06 14.48 12.32
N ASP A 247 -7.98 15.68 11.72
CA ASP A 247 -9.14 16.57 11.47
C ASP A 247 -9.60 16.55 10.00
N SER A 248 -9.01 15.69 9.19
CA SER A 248 -9.36 15.48 7.80
C SER A 248 -9.45 14.00 7.45
N LEU A 249 -10.12 13.70 6.35
CA LEU A 249 -9.97 12.42 5.69
C LEU A 249 -8.73 12.43 4.81
N PHE A 250 -8.13 11.28 4.65
CA PHE A 250 -7.21 11.00 3.56
C PHE A 250 -7.83 10.04 2.54
N LEU A 251 -7.40 10.13 1.29
CA LEU A 251 -7.65 9.16 0.26
C LEU A 251 -6.33 8.86 -0.47
N SER A 252 -5.71 7.74 -0.16
CA SER A 252 -4.62 7.21 -0.98
C SER A 252 -5.23 6.48 -2.17
N CYS A 253 -5.10 7.06 -3.36
CA CYS A 253 -5.76 6.58 -4.56
C CYS A 253 -4.75 6.06 -5.59
N GLY A 254 -4.64 4.74 -5.68
CA GLY A 254 -3.79 4.00 -6.59
C GLY A 254 -4.50 2.76 -7.13
N THR A 255 -3.79 1.66 -7.27
CA THR A 255 -4.35 0.33 -7.59
C THR A 255 -5.47 -0.01 -6.60
N TRP A 256 -5.21 0.16 -5.30
CA TRP A 256 -6.18 0.21 -4.22
C TRP A 256 -6.55 1.65 -3.91
N SER A 257 -7.70 1.86 -3.30
CA SER A 257 -8.10 3.13 -2.69
C SER A 257 -8.26 2.92 -1.18
N LEU A 258 -7.54 3.73 -0.40
CA LEU A 258 -7.59 3.69 1.05
C LEU A 258 -8.15 5.02 1.55
N ILE A 259 -9.36 5.00 2.10
CA ILE A 259 -10.02 6.20 2.63
C ILE A 259 -10.20 6.09 4.13
N GLY A 260 -9.78 7.11 4.86
CA GLY A 260 -9.84 7.12 6.31
C GLY A 260 -9.31 8.38 6.97
N THR A 261 -8.93 8.23 8.23
CA THR A 261 -8.41 9.31 9.08
C THR A 261 -7.42 8.72 10.10
N SER A 262 -6.71 9.57 10.86
CA SER A 262 -5.96 9.11 12.03
C SER A 262 -6.81 9.15 13.29
N VAL A 263 -6.55 8.21 14.19
CA VAL A 263 -7.19 8.10 15.50
C VAL A 263 -6.14 7.91 16.59
N GLU A 264 -6.49 8.18 17.82
CA GLU A 264 -5.59 8.01 18.96
C GLU A 264 -5.38 6.53 19.27
N ASP A 265 -6.48 5.76 19.35
CA ASP A 265 -6.48 4.34 19.66
C ASP A 265 -7.18 3.53 18.57
N ALA A 266 -6.71 2.30 18.36
CA ALA A 266 -7.30 1.37 17.40
C ALA A 266 -8.78 1.11 17.70
N LYS A 267 -9.60 1.06 16.66
CA LYS A 267 -11.03 0.80 16.71
C LYS A 267 -11.32 -0.66 16.37
N VAL A 268 -11.69 -1.47 17.38
CA VAL A 268 -11.83 -2.93 17.26
C VAL A 268 -13.21 -3.45 17.73
N SER A 269 -14.25 -2.69 17.54
CA SER A 269 -15.63 -3.07 17.88
C SER A 269 -16.25 -4.04 16.85
N ARG A 270 -17.37 -4.68 17.23
CA ARG A 270 -18.18 -5.51 16.31
C ARG A 270 -18.63 -4.70 15.09
N GLU A 271 -19.05 -3.47 15.29
CA GLU A 271 -19.49 -2.58 14.21
C GLU A 271 -18.36 -2.30 13.21
N VAL A 272 -17.15 -2.01 13.70
CA VAL A 272 -15.96 -1.80 12.83
C VAL A 272 -15.65 -3.04 12.00
N TYR A 273 -15.76 -4.23 12.60
CA TYR A 273 -15.60 -5.51 11.91
C TYR A 273 -16.66 -5.68 10.81
N GLU A 274 -17.95 -5.45 11.11
CA GLU A 274 -19.05 -5.60 10.15
C GLU A 274 -18.96 -4.60 8.98
N LYS A 275 -18.44 -3.39 9.22
CA LYS A 275 -18.12 -2.40 8.19
C LYS A 275 -16.81 -2.72 7.43
N ASN A 276 -16.09 -3.75 7.89
CA ASN A 276 -14.83 -4.22 7.35
C ASN A 276 -13.80 -3.08 7.21
N LEU A 277 -13.63 -2.30 8.28
CA LEU A 277 -12.64 -1.24 8.41
C LEU A 277 -11.34 -1.80 9.01
N THR A 278 -10.22 -1.14 8.77
CA THR A 278 -8.89 -1.53 9.26
C THR A 278 -8.28 -0.45 10.16
N ASN A 279 -7.39 -0.89 11.02
CA ASN A 279 -6.40 -0.04 11.66
C ASN A 279 -5.01 -0.44 11.17
N GLU A 280 -4.10 0.51 11.07
CA GLU A 280 -2.68 0.28 10.78
C GLU A 280 -1.84 1.33 11.51
N LEU A 281 -0.52 1.13 11.55
CA LEU A 281 0.37 2.08 12.22
C LEU A 281 1.13 2.93 11.21
N SER A 282 1.41 4.15 11.62
CA SER A 282 2.20 5.14 10.90
C SER A 282 3.32 5.70 11.80
N TYR A 283 3.85 6.87 11.45
CA TYR A 283 4.96 7.50 12.14
C TYR A 283 4.68 7.68 13.63
N LYS A 284 5.67 7.32 14.48
CA LYS A 284 5.54 7.34 15.95
C LYS A 284 4.37 6.50 16.48
N SER A 285 4.04 5.42 15.78
CA SER A 285 2.93 4.51 16.13
C SER A 285 1.57 5.23 16.17
N GLU A 286 1.38 6.28 15.36
CA GLU A 286 0.06 6.87 15.12
C GLU A 286 -0.85 5.81 14.48
N THR A 287 -2.11 5.73 14.93
CA THR A 287 -3.06 4.77 14.40
C THR A 287 -3.84 5.38 13.23
N LEU A 288 -3.75 4.76 12.08
CA LEU A 288 -4.59 5.03 10.92
C LEU A 288 -5.86 4.18 11.02
N PHE A 289 -7.01 4.75 10.72
CA PHE A 289 -8.31 4.08 10.70
C PHE A 289 -9.00 4.32 9.37
N PHE A 290 -9.14 3.27 8.55
CA PHE A 290 -9.55 3.41 7.16
C PHE A 290 -10.16 2.12 6.59
N LYS A 291 -10.54 2.17 5.32
CA LYS A 291 -10.96 1.00 4.54
C LYS A 291 -10.13 0.87 3.27
N ASN A 292 -9.69 -0.35 2.98
CA ASN A 292 -9.17 -0.73 1.67
C ASN A 292 -10.34 -1.05 0.74
N ILE A 293 -10.33 -0.47 -0.45
CA ILE A 293 -11.37 -0.61 -1.48
C ILE A 293 -10.66 -0.90 -2.80
N THR A 294 -11.28 -1.66 -3.69
CA THR A 294 -10.82 -1.76 -5.08
C THR A 294 -10.77 -0.36 -5.70
N GLY A 295 -9.58 0.09 -6.07
CA GLY A 295 -9.34 1.45 -6.58
C GLY A 295 -9.30 1.53 -8.10
N LEU A 296 -8.31 2.27 -8.61
CA LEU A 296 -8.13 2.48 -10.06
C LEU A 296 -7.78 1.20 -10.83
N TYR A 297 -7.48 0.10 -10.14
CA TYR A 297 -7.23 -1.19 -10.77
C TYR A 297 -8.33 -1.59 -11.77
N LEU A 298 -9.60 -1.49 -11.34
CA LEU A 298 -10.73 -1.83 -12.21
C LEU A 298 -10.79 -0.93 -13.45
N LEU A 299 -10.57 0.37 -13.27
CA LEU A 299 -10.54 1.35 -14.36
C LEU A 299 -9.41 1.08 -15.34
N GLU A 300 -8.20 0.81 -14.84
CA GLU A 300 -7.03 0.50 -15.67
C GLU A 300 -7.19 -0.81 -16.43
N LYS A 301 -7.74 -1.84 -15.81
CA LYS A 301 -8.03 -3.12 -16.47
C LYS A 301 -9.09 -2.95 -17.55
N TYR A 302 -10.18 -2.24 -17.27
CA TYR A 302 -11.20 -1.96 -18.28
C TYR A 302 -10.62 -1.15 -19.46
N LYS A 303 -9.80 -0.13 -19.15
CA LYS A 303 -9.13 0.67 -20.18
C LYS A 303 -8.24 -0.21 -21.06
N ALA A 304 -7.43 -1.11 -20.49
CA ALA A 304 -6.56 -2.04 -21.22
C ALA A 304 -7.37 -2.99 -22.11
N GLU A 305 -8.46 -3.57 -21.60
CA GLU A 305 -9.38 -4.43 -22.37
C GLU A 305 -10.01 -3.64 -23.55
N LEU A 306 -10.42 -2.41 -23.30
CA LEU A 306 -11.01 -1.57 -24.34
C LEU A 306 -9.96 -1.14 -25.41
N GLU A 307 -8.73 -0.82 -25.01
CA GLU A 307 -7.62 -0.52 -25.91
C GLU A 307 -7.31 -1.69 -26.84
N GLU A 308 -7.26 -2.93 -26.31
CA GLU A 308 -7.05 -4.15 -27.09
C GLU A 308 -8.18 -4.34 -28.11
N ARG A 309 -9.45 -4.19 -27.68
CA ARG A 309 -10.61 -4.35 -28.56
C ARG A 309 -10.69 -3.29 -29.65
N LEU A 310 -10.29 -2.05 -29.36
CA LEU A 310 -10.29 -0.94 -30.32
C LEU A 310 -9.01 -0.88 -31.19
N GLY A 311 -7.95 -1.61 -30.81
CA GLY A 311 -6.66 -1.58 -31.51
C GLY A 311 -5.93 -0.22 -31.41
N ARG A 312 -6.26 0.60 -30.39
CA ARG A 312 -5.63 1.91 -30.15
C ARG A 312 -5.48 2.23 -28.68
N LYS A 313 -4.53 3.10 -28.34
CA LYS A 313 -4.41 3.66 -26.99
C LYS A 313 -5.49 4.70 -26.71
N ILE A 314 -5.93 4.77 -25.45
CA ILE A 314 -6.89 5.74 -24.93
C ILE A 314 -6.15 6.63 -23.93
N ALA A 315 -6.10 7.93 -24.19
CA ALA A 315 -5.51 8.88 -23.27
C ALA A 315 -6.44 9.11 -22.06
N PHE A 316 -5.89 9.31 -20.88
CA PHE A 316 -6.69 9.66 -19.70
C PHE A 316 -7.46 10.97 -19.89
N GLN A 317 -6.94 11.91 -20.70
CA GLN A 317 -7.65 13.14 -21.04
C GLN A 317 -8.95 12.86 -21.81
N GLU A 318 -8.93 11.89 -22.74
CA GLU A 318 -10.12 11.47 -23.52
C GLU A 318 -11.22 10.93 -22.57
N ILE A 319 -10.81 10.13 -21.58
CA ILE A 319 -11.73 9.62 -20.54
C ILE A 319 -12.28 10.78 -19.71
N THR A 320 -11.41 11.67 -19.24
CA THR A 320 -11.80 12.86 -18.45
C THR A 320 -12.82 13.72 -19.18
N ASP A 321 -12.55 14.04 -20.45
CA ASP A 321 -13.42 14.88 -21.30
C ASP A 321 -14.80 14.24 -21.54
N PHE A 322 -14.85 12.92 -21.62
CA PHE A 322 -16.10 12.18 -21.74
C PHE A 322 -16.87 12.20 -20.41
N VAL A 323 -16.24 11.77 -19.30
CA VAL A 323 -16.89 11.64 -18.00
C VAL A 323 -17.41 12.97 -17.46
N LYS A 324 -16.74 14.10 -17.77
CA LYS A 324 -17.22 15.45 -17.39
C LYS A 324 -18.53 15.87 -18.08
N LYS A 325 -18.84 15.26 -19.22
CA LYS A 325 -20.05 15.60 -20.02
C LYS A 325 -21.19 14.61 -19.81
N GLU A 326 -20.89 13.46 -19.25
CA GLU A 326 -21.87 12.38 -19.04
C GLU A 326 -22.64 12.60 -17.72
N GLU A 327 -23.92 12.20 -17.71
CA GLU A 327 -24.73 12.17 -16.50
C GLU A 327 -24.23 11.07 -15.54
N GLU A 328 -24.53 11.23 -14.23
CA GLU A 328 -24.17 10.23 -13.25
C GLU A 328 -24.88 8.89 -13.57
N SER A 329 -24.18 7.78 -13.33
CA SER A 329 -24.72 6.43 -13.57
C SER A 329 -25.90 6.12 -12.67
N THR A 330 -26.96 5.57 -13.25
CA THR A 330 -28.16 5.15 -12.50
C THR A 330 -28.01 3.84 -11.76
N SER A 331 -27.11 2.98 -12.21
CA SER A 331 -26.74 1.72 -11.55
C SER A 331 -25.27 1.81 -11.13
N LEU A 332 -24.92 1.22 -9.98
CA LEU A 332 -23.57 1.29 -9.41
C LEU A 332 -23.03 -0.11 -9.12
N LEU A 333 -21.70 -0.23 -9.14
CA LEU A 333 -20.97 -1.43 -8.75
C LEU A 333 -20.73 -1.42 -7.23
N ASP A 334 -20.72 -2.60 -6.64
CA ASP A 334 -20.19 -2.76 -5.29
C ASP A 334 -18.66 -2.92 -5.39
N MET A 335 -17.93 -1.87 -5.02
CA MET A 335 -16.46 -1.86 -5.09
C MET A 335 -15.78 -2.78 -4.06
N ASP A 336 -16.57 -3.38 -3.13
CA ASP A 336 -16.09 -4.44 -2.22
C ASP A 336 -16.25 -5.85 -2.83
N ALA A 337 -16.89 -5.98 -4.01
CA ALA A 337 -17.10 -7.29 -4.63
C ALA A 337 -15.75 -7.88 -5.10
N GLU A 338 -15.38 -9.03 -4.54
CA GLU A 338 -14.10 -9.70 -4.79
C GLU A 338 -13.79 -9.93 -6.28
N VAL A 339 -14.84 -10.10 -7.12
CA VAL A 339 -14.69 -10.33 -8.56
C VAL A 339 -13.91 -9.20 -9.25
N PHE A 340 -14.08 -7.95 -8.79
CA PHE A 340 -13.42 -6.79 -9.40
C PHE A 340 -11.94 -6.64 -9.03
N GLY A 341 -11.47 -7.39 -8.03
CA GLY A 341 -10.05 -7.45 -7.64
C GLY A 341 -9.25 -8.60 -8.26
N ARG A 342 -9.91 -9.53 -8.98
CA ARG A 342 -9.29 -10.73 -9.54
C ARG A 342 -8.47 -10.45 -10.80
N GLU A 343 -7.40 -11.22 -10.99
CA GLU A 343 -6.63 -11.20 -12.24
C GLU A 343 -7.32 -12.03 -13.33
N GLY A 344 -7.07 -11.67 -14.60
CA GLY A 344 -7.50 -12.45 -15.76
C GLY A 344 -8.99 -12.45 -16.06
N ILE A 345 -9.77 -11.58 -15.41
CA ILE A 345 -11.21 -11.44 -15.71
C ILE A 345 -11.45 -10.65 -17.00
N ALA A 346 -12.52 -10.97 -17.72
CA ALA A 346 -13.08 -10.12 -18.77
C ALA A 346 -13.93 -9.02 -18.12
N VAL A 347 -13.31 -7.87 -17.87
CA VAL A 347 -13.85 -6.81 -17.00
C VAL A 347 -15.25 -6.37 -17.42
N LYS A 348 -15.43 -6.07 -18.73
CA LYS A 348 -16.75 -5.66 -19.24
C LYS A 348 -17.82 -6.71 -18.96
N LYS A 349 -17.51 -7.98 -19.20
CA LYS A 349 -18.44 -9.09 -19.01
C LYS A 349 -18.83 -9.24 -17.54
N GLU A 350 -17.87 -9.13 -16.63
CA GLU A 350 -18.14 -9.22 -15.18
C GLU A 350 -18.97 -8.03 -14.67
N ILE A 351 -18.72 -6.82 -15.17
CA ILE A 351 -19.53 -5.63 -14.88
C ILE A 351 -20.97 -5.86 -15.36
N ASP A 352 -21.16 -6.29 -16.60
CA ASP A 352 -22.50 -6.56 -17.17
C ASP A 352 -23.26 -7.62 -16.36
N ALA A 353 -22.60 -8.75 -16.04
CA ALA A 353 -23.16 -9.82 -15.24
C ALA A 353 -23.54 -9.34 -13.84
N PHE A 354 -22.68 -8.56 -13.18
CA PHE A 354 -22.93 -7.99 -11.87
C PHE A 354 -24.17 -7.09 -11.87
N LEU A 355 -24.26 -6.15 -12.81
CA LEU A 355 -25.39 -5.22 -12.92
C LEU A 355 -26.71 -5.97 -13.19
N LEU A 356 -26.72 -6.85 -14.19
CA LEU A 356 -27.92 -7.62 -14.58
C LEU A 356 -28.40 -8.52 -13.46
N SER A 357 -27.51 -9.14 -12.68
CA SER A 357 -27.88 -9.99 -11.55
C SER A 357 -28.63 -9.23 -10.43
N ARG A 358 -28.48 -7.91 -10.40
CA ARG A 358 -29.12 -6.99 -9.43
C ARG A 358 -30.27 -6.16 -10.01
N GLY A 359 -30.69 -6.46 -11.25
CA GLY A 359 -31.74 -5.73 -11.94
C GLY A 359 -31.32 -4.33 -12.40
N GLY A 360 -30.00 -4.05 -12.44
CA GLY A 360 -29.44 -2.81 -12.93
C GLY A 360 -29.38 -2.76 -14.46
N THR A 361 -29.02 -1.61 -15.00
CA THR A 361 -28.85 -1.35 -16.44
C THR A 361 -27.36 -1.30 -16.79
N VAL A 362 -27.01 -1.95 -17.91
CA VAL A 362 -25.65 -1.88 -18.45
C VAL A 362 -25.44 -0.54 -19.17
N PRO A 363 -24.21 0.00 -19.18
CA PRO A 363 -23.88 1.22 -19.91
C PRO A 363 -24.19 1.11 -21.42
N LYS A 364 -24.63 2.22 -22.01
CA LYS A 364 -25.07 2.27 -23.44
C LYS A 364 -23.94 2.16 -24.46
N ASP A 365 -22.73 2.59 -24.07
CA ASP A 365 -21.54 2.56 -24.91
C ASP A 365 -20.28 2.31 -24.06
N ASP A 366 -19.15 2.08 -24.72
CA ASP A 366 -17.89 1.70 -24.07
C ASP A 366 -17.31 2.77 -23.14
N PHE A 367 -17.49 4.04 -23.43
CA PHE A 367 -16.96 5.11 -22.59
C PHE A 367 -17.81 5.35 -21.34
N SER A 368 -19.11 5.04 -21.39
CA SER A 368 -20.01 5.12 -20.23
C SER A 368 -19.61 4.17 -19.09
N TYR A 369 -18.83 3.10 -19.37
CA TYR A 369 -18.25 2.25 -18.31
C TYR A 369 -17.24 2.99 -17.44
N PHE A 370 -16.50 3.94 -17.99
CA PHE A 370 -15.61 4.80 -17.18
C PHE A 370 -16.40 5.66 -16.21
N THR A 371 -17.53 6.24 -16.66
CA THR A 371 -18.43 6.99 -15.77
C THR A 371 -18.96 6.11 -14.66
N LEU A 372 -19.46 4.91 -15.00
CA LEU A 372 -19.93 3.93 -14.03
C LEU A 372 -18.88 3.59 -12.98
N ILE A 373 -17.65 3.32 -13.40
CA ILE A 373 -16.56 2.95 -12.47
C ILE A 373 -16.24 4.13 -11.55
N TYR A 374 -16.09 5.36 -12.08
CA TYR A 374 -15.84 6.53 -11.26
C TYR A 374 -16.97 6.80 -10.26
N ASP A 375 -18.22 6.72 -10.70
CA ASP A 375 -19.38 6.98 -9.85
C ASP A 375 -19.49 5.93 -8.74
N SER A 376 -19.21 4.65 -9.06
CA SER A 376 -19.19 3.56 -8.09
C SER A 376 -18.09 3.73 -7.04
N MET A 377 -16.88 4.15 -7.46
CA MET A 377 -15.79 4.46 -6.53
C MET A 377 -16.19 5.60 -5.58
N VAL A 378 -16.70 6.70 -6.14
CA VAL A 378 -17.08 7.89 -5.37
C VAL A 378 -18.21 7.60 -4.40
N GLU A 379 -19.21 6.81 -4.81
CA GLU A 379 -20.28 6.36 -3.91
C GLU A 379 -19.72 5.52 -2.76
N LYS A 380 -18.79 4.57 -3.04
CA LYS A 380 -18.14 3.80 -1.98
C LYS A 380 -17.36 4.70 -1.01
N TYR A 381 -16.68 5.72 -1.50
CA TYR A 381 -15.99 6.69 -0.63
C TYR A 381 -16.96 7.47 0.27
N ARG A 382 -18.15 7.82 -0.25
CA ARG A 382 -19.21 8.45 0.54
C ARG A 382 -19.69 7.53 1.66
N GLU A 383 -20.00 6.26 1.34
CA GLU A 383 -20.41 5.26 2.32
C GLU A 383 -19.38 5.12 3.45
N VAL A 384 -18.11 4.94 3.09
CA VAL A 384 -17.03 4.78 4.08
C VAL A 384 -16.84 6.04 4.91
N LYS A 385 -16.94 7.23 4.31
CA LYS A 385 -16.92 8.49 5.06
C LYS A 385 -18.02 8.50 6.14
N GLU A 386 -19.27 8.16 5.77
CA GLU A 386 -20.40 8.13 6.68
C GLU A 386 -20.21 7.09 7.80
N ASP A 387 -19.70 5.91 7.48
CA ASP A 387 -19.38 4.88 8.47
C ASP A 387 -18.31 5.37 9.47
N ILE A 388 -17.25 6.00 9.00
CA ILE A 388 -16.18 6.55 9.86
C ILE A 388 -16.73 7.69 10.72
N GLU A 389 -17.51 8.60 10.15
CA GLU A 389 -18.16 9.70 10.89
C GLU A 389 -19.07 9.18 12.00
N HIS A 390 -19.87 8.16 11.69
CA HIS A 390 -20.75 7.51 12.67
C HIS A 390 -19.97 6.88 13.83
N ILE A 391 -18.95 6.06 13.50
CA ILE A 391 -18.13 5.36 14.50
C ILE A 391 -17.36 6.34 15.39
N LEU A 392 -16.87 7.44 14.81
CA LEU A 392 -16.05 8.42 15.54
C LEU A 392 -16.87 9.54 16.20
N GLY A 393 -18.16 9.66 15.85
CA GLY A 393 -19.04 10.71 16.37
C GLY A 393 -18.64 12.12 15.94
N ARG A 394 -18.01 12.27 14.77
CA ARG A 394 -17.56 13.56 14.24
C ARG A 394 -17.64 13.61 12.71
N ASN A 395 -17.79 14.82 12.15
CA ASN A 395 -17.92 15.04 10.72
C ASN A 395 -16.60 15.56 10.12
N PHE A 396 -16.34 15.18 8.86
CA PHE A 396 -15.19 15.65 8.10
C PHE A 396 -15.61 16.56 6.94
N THR A 397 -14.96 17.71 6.84
CA THR A 397 -15.20 18.71 5.79
C THR A 397 -14.03 18.89 4.86
N LYS A 398 -12.93 18.17 5.11
CA LYS A 398 -11.69 18.18 4.31
C LYS A 398 -11.28 16.76 3.96
N LEU A 399 -10.70 16.60 2.76
CA LEU A 399 -10.11 15.35 2.31
C LEU A 399 -8.81 15.65 1.56
N HIS A 400 -7.73 14.97 1.97
CA HIS A 400 -6.46 15.00 1.27
C HIS A 400 -6.37 13.79 0.34
N MET A 401 -6.26 14.04 -0.97
CA MET A 401 -6.13 13.02 -2.00
C MET A 401 -4.69 12.90 -2.44
N ILE A 402 -4.09 11.72 -2.26
CA ILE A 402 -2.68 11.43 -2.58
C ILE A 402 -2.59 10.20 -3.49
N GLY A 403 -1.37 9.92 -3.98
CA GLY A 403 -1.12 8.81 -4.91
C GLY A 403 -1.43 9.18 -6.37
N GLY A 404 -1.27 8.22 -7.27
CA GLY A 404 -1.41 8.45 -8.71
C GLY A 404 -2.78 8.97 -9.15
N GLY A 405 -3.85 8.52 -8.48
CA GLY A 405 -5.22 8.95 -8.74
C GLY A 405 -5.50 10.42 -8.40
N ALA A 406 -4.67 11.05 -7.56
CA ALA A 406 -4.79 12.48 -7.26
C ALA A 406 -4.54 13.38 -8.47
N ARG A 407 -3.97 12.84 -9.55
CA ARG A 407 -3.87 13.53 -10.86
C ARG A 407 -5.19 13.58 -11.62
N SER A 408 -6.19 12.78 -11.23
CA SER A 408 -7.50 12.74 -11.89
C SER A 408 -8.39 13.88 -11.40
N GLU A 409 -8.43 14.95 -12.16
CA GLU A 409 -9.26 16.11 -11.88
C GLU A 409 -10.75 15.74 -11.77
N VAL A 410 -11.25 14.92 -12.70
CA VAL A 410 -12.65 14.49 -12.69
C VAL A 410 -12.99 13.67 -11.42
N LEU A 411 -12.07 12.85 -10.93
CA LEU A 411 -12.29 12.10 -9.69
C LEU A 411 -12.33 13.04 -8.48
N ALA A 412 -11.41 14.00 -8.40
CA ALA A 412 -11.35 14.98 -7.31
C ALA A 412 -12.61 15.86 -7.28
N GLU A 413 -13.09 16.35 -8.45
CA GLU A 413 -14.34 17.11 -8.58
C GLU A 413 -15.58 16.30 -8.14
N LYS A 414 -15.67 15.03 -8.60
CA LYS A 414 -16.78 14.14 -8.20
C LYS A 414 -16.75 13.85 -6.68
N ILE A 415 -15.58 13.64 -6.10
CA ILE A 415 -15.42 13.45 -4.64
C ILE A 415 -15.87 14.70 -3.88
N ALA A 416 -15.35 15.88 -4.26
CA ALA A 416 -15.72 17.14 -3.60
C ALA A 416 -17.24 17.35 -3.57
N LYS A 417 -17.88 17.18 -4.73
CA LYS A 417 -19.33 17.33 -4.91
C LYS A 417 -20.13 16.30 -4.09
N LYS A 418 -19.78 15.01 -4.23
CA LYS A 418 -20.57 13.90 -3.65
C LYS A 418 -20.41 13.78 -2.15
N LEU A 419 -19.17 13.90 -1.64
CA LEU A 419 -18.85 13.80 -0.22
C LEU A 419 -19.07 15.13 0.53
N LYS A 420 -19.29 16.24 -0.19
CA LYS A 420 -19.44 17.60 0.35
C LYS A 420 -18.23 18.01 1.21
N VAL A 421 -17.04 17.80 0.68
CA VAL A 421 -15.76 18.11 1.34
C VAL A 421 -14.90 18.98 0.44
N LYS A 422 -14.00 19.76 1.04
CA LYS A 422 -12.92 20.40 0.31
C LYS A 422 -11.84 19.34 0.03
N VAL A 423 -11.48 19.14 -1.22
CA VAL A 423 -10.45 18.16 -1.61
C VAL A 423 -9.15 18.89 -1.91
N LYS A 424 -8.07 18.48 -1.26
CA LYS A 424 -6.70 18.90 -1.56
C LYS A 424 -5.98 17.72 -2.24
N ALA A 425 -5.70 17.81 -3.54
CA ALA A 425 -5.10 16.76 -4.35
C ALA A 425 -3.59 17.00 -4.54
N GLY A 426 -2.77 16.07 -4.06
CA GLY A 426 -1.30 16.13 -4.06
C GLY A 426 -0.67 16.26 -2.67
N PRO A 427 0.66 16.16 -2.59
CA PRO A 427 1.58 15.90 -3.70
C PRO A 427 1.38 14.49 -4.31
N TYR A 428 1.65 14.35 -5.60
CA TYR A 428 1.27 13.12 -6.32
C TYR A 428 2.14 11.90 -6.01
N GLU A 429 3.40 12.12 -5.67
CA GLU A 429 4.38 11.07 -5.36
C GLU A 429 4.60 10.92 -3.85
N SER A 430 3.51 10.98 -3.08
CA SER A 430 3.55 11.12 -1.62
C SER A 430 4.29 9.99 -0.91
N SER A 431 4.24 8.73 -1.38
CA SER A 431 4.98 7.61 -0.76
C SER A 431 6.48 7.86 -0.81
N ALA A 432 7.02 8.13 -2.00
CA ALA A 432 8.43 8.46 -2.16
C ALA A 432 8.83 9.73 -1.40
N LEU A 433 7.96 10.76 -1.38
CA LEU A 433 8.22 12.01 -0.68
C LEU A 433 8.22 11.83 0.84
N GLY A 434 7.32 11.01 1.39
CA GLY A 434 7.32 10.67 2.82
C GLY A 434 8.56 9.88 3.24
N ASN A 435 8.99 8.93 2.39
CA ASN A 435 10.24 8.19 2.56
C ASN A 435 11.44 9.17 2.57
N ILE A 436 11.55 10.04 1.56
CA ILE A 436 12.60 11.07 1.48
C ILE A 436 12.56 11.99 2.71
N LEU A 437 11.39 12.41 3.16
CA LEU A 437 11.22 13.27 4.34
C LEU A 437 11.84 12.64 5.59
N LEU A 438 11.59 11.34 5.82
CA LEU A 438 12.19 10.61 6.93
C LEU A 438 13.71 10.50 6.79
N LEU A 439 14.20 10.22 5.58
CA LEU A 439 15.65 10.18 5.33
C LEU A 439 16.30 11.53 5.60
N LEU A 440 15.72 12.64 5.13
CA LEU A 440 16.23 14.00 5.37
C LEU A 440 16.23 14.34 6.87
N LEU A 441 15.21 13.91 7.61
CA LEU A 441 15.17 14.08 9.07
C LEU A 441 16.29 13.30 9.76
N GLN A 442 16.50 12.04 9.38
CA GLN A 442 17.55 11.18 9.94
C GLN A 442 18.96 11.67 9.60
N GLU A 443 19.13 12.25 8.42
CA GLU A 443 20.36 12.86 7.95
C GLU A 443 20.60 14.30 8.50
N LYS A 444 19.62 14.81 9.29
CA LYS A 444 19.63 16.14 9.91
C LYS A 444 19.67 17.30 8.89
N GLU A 445 19.15 17.07 7.71
CA GLU A 445 18.96 18.10 6.67
C GLU A 445 17.71 18.95 6.94
N VAL A 446 16.77 18.42 7.74
CA VAL A 446 15.62 19.14 8.30
C VAL A 446 15.52 18.85 9.81
N GLY A 447 15.02 19.81 10.57
CA GLY A 447 14.93 19.71 12.03
C GLY A 447 13.66 19.01 12.55
N SER A 448 12.61 18.96 11.73
CA SER A 448 11.36 18.29 12.08
C SER A 448 10.59 17.80 10.83
N ILE A 449 9.59 16.95 11.05
CA ILE A 449 8.66 16.51 9.99
C ILE A 449 7.91 17.71 9.39
N GLU A 450 7.48 18.67 10.21
CA GLU A 450 6.74 19.86 9.79
C GLU A 450 7.59 20.74 8.88
N GLU A 451 8.86 20.98 9.26
CA GLU A 451 9.81 21.76 8.45
C GLU A 451 10.05 21.08 7.09
N GLY A 452 10.36 19.78 7.10
CA GLY A 452 10.62 19.04 5.88
C GLY A 452 9.38 18.92 4.99
N ARG A 453 8.18 18.71 5.57
CA ARG A 453 6.92 18.72 4.85
C ARG A 453 6.68 20.04 4.14
N LYS A 454 6.86 21.17 4.84
CA LYS A 454 6.72 22.51 4.26
C LYS A 454 7.67 22.70 3.07
N LEU A 455 8.94 22.33 3.24
CA LEU A 455 9.96 22.41 2.20
C LEU A 455 9.55 21.61 0.94
N ILE A 456 9.02 20.40 1.12
CA ILE A 456 8.57 19.53 0.02
C ILE A 456 7.31 20.09 -0.65
N TYR A 457 6.34 20.59 0.13
CA TYR A 457 5.11 21.18 -0.41
C TYR A 457 5.37 22.40 -1.28
N GLU A 458 6.33 23.29 -0.90
CA GLU A 458 6.71 24.46 -1.69
C GLU A 458 7.25 24.09 -3.09
N ALA A 459 7.79 22.89 -3.25
CA ALA A 459 8.31 22.36 -4.50
C ALA A 459 7.33 21.41 -5.24
N SER A 460 6.13 21.19 -4.69
CA SER A 460 5.19 20.19 -5.18
C SER A 460 3.95 20.82 -5.83
N GLU A 461 3.38 20.11 -6.80
CA GLU A 461 2.08 20.48 -7.36
C GLU A 461 0.95 19.99 -6.46
N VAL A 462 0.08 20.92 -6.03
CA VAL A 462 -1.12 20.64 -5.23
C VAL A 462 -2.28 21.44 -5.79
N LYS A 463 -3.46 20.84 -5.88
CA LYS A 463 -4.68 21.47 -6.40
C LYS A 463 -5.81 21.35 -5.38
N ASP A 464 -6.63 22.40 -5.26
CA ASP A 464 -7.82 22.43 -4.41
C ASP A 464 -9.10 22.33 -5.24
N TYR A 465 -10.07 21.54 -4.74
CA TYR A 465 -11.39 21.36 -5.34
C TYR A 465 -12.48 21.53 -4.26
N SER A 466 -13.65 22.08 -4.65
CA SER A 466 -14.76 22.37 -3.73
C SER A 466 -16.12 22.19 -4.41
#